data_7f97cbec4bfa0001ccf9da63352f9649
#
_entry.id   7f97cbec4bfa0001ccf9da63352f9649
#
_cell.length_a   1.000
_cell.length_b   1.000
_cell.length_c   1.000
_cell.angle_alpha   90.00
_cell.angle_beta   90.00
_cell.angle_gamma   90.00
#
_symmetry.space_group_name_H-M   'P 1'
#
loop_
_entity.id
_entity.type
_entity.pdbx_description
1 polymer ?
#
loop_
_entity_poly.entity_id
_entity_poly.type
_entity_poly.pdbx_seq_one_letter_code
_entity_poly.pdbx_strand_id
1 'polypeptide(L)'
;MVEFVDLYPTLCELCKLPVPAEQLSGQSFAGVFKNLKAKTKGEVYIQWEGGDNAVDQRFSYAEWMKGDVKKASMLFDHRIDKEENKNRVNEKKYKSKVESLSSFIKVKKSSLKK
;
A
#
# COMPACT_ATOMS: atom_id res chain seq x y z
N MET A 1 -7.73 2.90 4.37
CA MET A 1 -7.53 1.59 3.71
C MET A 1 -7.08 0.59 4.75
N VAL A 2 -7.28 -0.71 4.53
CA VAL A 2 -6.87 -1.82 5.41
C VAL A 2 -6.26 -2.92 4.58
N GLU A 3 -5.29 -3.65 5.17
CA GLU A 3 -4.66 -4.83 4.59
C GLU A 3 -5.00 -6.06 5.44
N PHE A 4 -4.86 -7.26 4.87
CA PHE A 4 -5.16 -8.49 5.60
C PHE A 4 -4.29 -8.67 6.86
N VAL A 5 -3.05 -8.21 6.81
CA VAL A 5 -2.12 -8.21 7.96
C VAL A 5 -2.58 -7.34 9.14
N ASP A 6 -3.54 -6.44 8.92
CA ASP A 6 -4.10 -5.56 9.96
C ASP A 6 -5.16 -6.25 10.83
N LEU A 7 -5.69 -7.40 10.38
CA LEU A 7 -6.73 -8.11 11.13
C LEU A 7 -6.24 -8.62 12.49
N TYR A 8 -5.07 -9.24 12.53
CA TYR A 8 -4.54 -9.81 13.76
C TYR A 8 -4.34 -8.76 14.86
N PRO A 9 -3.60 -7.65 14.64
CA PRO A 9 -3.46 -6.62 15.67
C PRO A 9 -4.80 -5.97 16.04
N THR A 10 -5.75 -5.88 15.11
CA THR A 10 -7.10 -5.36 15.39
C THR A 10 -7.86 -6.27 16.33
N LEU A 11 -7.83 -7.59 16.09
CA LEU A 11 -8.48 -8.57 16.98
C LEU A 11 -7.84 -8.57 18.37
N CYS A 12 -6.51 -8.51 18.45
CA CYS A 12 -5.83 -8.39 19.75
C CYS A 12 -6.31 -7.17 20.53
N GLU A 13 -6.38 -5.99 19.88
CA GLU A 13 -6.85 -4.78 20.53
C GLU A 13 -8.32 -4.87 20.99
N LEU A 14 -9.19 -5.39 20.14
CA LEU A 14 -10.63 -5.56 20.48
C LEU A 14 -10.83 -6.55 21.63
N CYS A 15 -10.03 -7.62 21.68
CA CYS A 15 -10.07 -8.63 22.74
C CYS A 15 -9.23 -8.27 23.97
N LYS A 16 -8.57 -7.10 23.99
CA LYS A 16 -7.65 -6.67 25.07
C LYS A 16 -6.52 -7.66 25.32
N LEU A 17 -6.02 -8.29 24.25
CA LEU A 17 -4.88 -9.19 24.28
C LEU A 17 -3.59 -8.42 24.00
N PRO A 18 -2.44 -8.87 24.54
CA PRO A 18 -1.16 -8.27 24.22
C PRO A 18 -0.85 -8.45 22.73
N VAL A 19 -0.38 -7.38 22.09
CA VAL A 19 0.04 -7.41 20.68
C VAL A 19 1.56 -7.61 20.63
N PRO A 20 2.08 -8.67 19.98
CA PRO A 20 3.52 -8.86 19.79
C PRO A 20 4.05 -7.91 18.71
N ALA A 21 4.20 -6.62 19.08
CA ALA A 21 4.48 -5.52 18.15
C ALA A 21 5.73 -5.74 17.27
N GLU A 22 6.74 -6.44 17.77
CA GLU A 22 7.99 -6.70 17.04
C GLU A 22 7.84 -7.72 15.90
N GLN A 23 6.74 -8.46 15.87
CA GLN A 23 6.49 -9.55 14.89
C GLN A 23 5.44 -9.19 13.85
N LEU A 24 4.78 -8.05 13.98
CA LEU A 24 3.64 -7.70 13.14
C LEU A 24 3.98 -6.57 12.18
N SER A 25 3.69 -6.80 10.89
CA SER A 25 3.74 -5.76 9.85
C SER A 25 2.44 -4.97 9.73
N GLY A 26 1.35 -5.49 10.33
CA GLY A 26 0.02 -4.89 10.30
C GLY A 26 -0.16 -3.79 11.34
N GLN A 27 -1.18 -2.96 11.14
CA GLN A 27 -1.58 -1.88 12.04
C GLN A 27 -3.06 -2.02 12.40
N SER A 28 -3.39 -1.97 13.70
CA SER A 28 -4.79 -2.05 14.13
C SER A 28 -5.64 -0.91 13.56
N PHE A 29 -6.83 -1.26 13.12
CA PHE A 29 -7.90 -0.31 12.75
C PHE A 29 -9.11 -0.39 13.71
N ALA A 30 -8.93 -0.92 14.91
CA ALA A 30 -10.00 -1.05 15.91
C ALA A 30 -10.69 0.28 16.22
N GLY A 31 -9.99 1.41 16.08
CA GLY A 31 -10.58 2.75 16.25
C GLY A 31 -11.77 3.04 15.32
N VAL A 32 -11.84 2.38 14.15
CA VAL A 32 -12.96 2.55 13.19
C VAL A 32 -14.27 2.03 13.75
N PHE A 33 -14.25 1.00 14.61
CA PHE A 33 -15.46 0.46 15.25
C PHE A 33 -16.11 1.45 16.25
N LYS A 34 -15.31 2.38 16.78
CA LYS A 34 -15.79 3.44 17.67
C LYS A 34 -16.13 4.72 16.92
N ASN A 35 -15.39 4.99 15.83
CA ASN A 35 -15.54 6.19 15.03
C ASN A 35 -15.23 5.87 13.56
N LEU A 36 -16.24 5.83 12.71
CA LEU A 36 -16.11 5.56 11.27
C LEU A 36 -15.20 6.57 10.52
N LYS A 37 -14.93 7.73 11.13
CA LYS A 37 -14.00 8.74 10.60
C LYS A 37 -12.57 8.57 11.13
N ALA A 38 -12.28 7.54 11.94
CA ALA A 38 -10.94 7.27 12.43
C ALA A 38 -9.99 7.05 11.24
N LYS A 39 -8.78 7.56 11.37
CA LYS A 39 -7.75 7.42 10.34
C LYS A 39 -7.31 5.95 10.24
N THR A 40 -7.22 5.48 9.01
CA THR A 40 -6.58 4.22 8.65
C THR A 40 -5.36 4.51 7.76
N LYS A 41 -4.73 3.49 7.21
CA LYS A 41 -3.60 3.67 6.27
C LYS A 41 -4.03 4.51 5.06
N GLY A 42 -3.14 5.39 4.61
CA GLY A 42 -3.31 6.16 3.38
C GLY A 42 -3.00 5.32 2.13
N GLU A 43 -1.96 4.49 2.24
CA GLU A 43 -1.51 3.58 1.19
C GLU A 43 -1.37 2.16 1.72
N VAL A 44 -1.52 1.18 0.83
CA VAL A 44 -1.27 -0.25 1.06
C VAL A 44 -0.22 -0.76 0.09
N TYR A 45 0.54 -1.79 0.52
CA TYR A 45 1.58 -2.43 -0.26
C TYR A 45 1.21 -3.87 -0.59
N ILE A 46 1.34 -4.24 -1.86
CA ILE A 46 1.05 -5.58 -2.35
C ILE A 46 2.24 -6.07 -3.17
N GLN A 47 2.64 -7.32 -2.95
CA GLN A 47 3.66 -7.98 -3.76
C GLN A 47 3.04 -9.16 -4.50
N TRP A 48 3.26 -9.21 -5.82
CA TRP A 48 2.74 -10.27 -6.67
C TRP A 48 3.67 -10.52 -7.86
N GLU A 49 4.05 -11.79 -8.08
CA GLU A 49 4.86 -12.23 -9.24
C GLU A 49 6.09 -11.35 -9.53
N GLY A 50 6.84 -11.00 -8.48
CA GLY A 50 8.04 -10.18 -8.60
C GLY A 50 7.78 -8.70 -8.84
N GLY A 51 6.52 -8.29 -8.92
CA GLY A 51 6.11 -6.89 -8.94
C GLY A 51 5.76 -6.37 -7.56
N ASP A 52 5.99 -5.10 -7.34
CA ASP A 52 5.65 -4.37 -6.15
C ASP A 52 4.55 -3.35 -6.48
N ASN A 53 3.47 -3.35 -5.73
CA ASN A 53 2.34 -2.45 -5.97
C ASN A 53 2.05 -1.59 -4.73
N ALA A 54 1.79 -0.31 -4.96
CA ALA A 54 1.29 0.64 -3.97
C ALA A 54 -0.07 1.17 -4.42
N VAL A 55 -1.06 1.03 -3.55
CA VAL A 55 -2.43 1.49 -3.82
C VAL A 55 -2.84 2.50 -2.77
N ASP A 56 -3.39 3.64 -3.20
CA ASP A 56 -4.09 4.59 -2.35
C ASP A 56 -5.58 4.70 -2.75
N GLN A 57 -6.31 5.65 -2.18
CA GLN A 57 -7.75 5.84 -2.46
C GLN A 57 -8.06 6.18 -3.92
N ARG A 58 -7.07 6.59 -4.70
CA ARG A 58 -7.26 7.04 -6.08
C ARG A 58 -6.38 6.34 -7.07
N PHE A 59 -5.15 5.99 -6.70
CA PHE A 59 -4.14 5.49 -7.60
C PHE A 59 -3.74 4.06 -7.27
N SER A 60 -3.49 3.27 -8.31
CA SER A 60 -2.79 1.99 -8.26
C SER A 60 -1.50 2.15 -9.05
N TYR A 61 -0.36 1.91 -8.41
CA TYR A 61 0.96 1.99 -9.02
C TYR A 61 1.71 0.68 -8.83
N ALA A 62 2.17 0.10 -9.91
CA ALA A 62 2.98 -1.11 -9.89
C ALA A 62 4.35 -0.87 -10.54
N GLU A 63 5.40 -1.51 -10.01
CA GLU A 63 6.74 -1.50 -10.61
C GLU A 63 7.40 -2.88 -10.50
N TRP A 64 8.17 -3.23 -11.52
CA TRP A 64 8.99 -4.43 -11.58
C TRP A 64 10.46 -4.03 -11.66
N MET A 65 11.23 -4.50 -10.68
CA MET A 65 12.66 -4.20 -10.57
C MET A 65 13.51 -5.44 -10.89
N LYS A 66 14.64 -5.24 -11.56
CA LYS A 66 15.71 -6.25 -11.68
C LYS A 66 16.99 -5.65 -11.12
N GLY A 67 17.33 -6.00 -9.88
CA GLY A 67 18.32 -5.24 -9.10
C GLY A 67 17.82 -3.81 -8.91
N ASP A 68 18.65 -2.83 -9.22
CA ASP A 68 18.32 -1.40 -9.12
C ASP A 68 17.65 -0.82 -10.38
N VAL A 69 17.45 -1.65 -11.41
CA VAL A 69 16.87 -1.21 -12.69
C VAL A 69 15.38 -1.49 -12.75
N LYS A 70 14.58 -0.44 -12.97
CA LYS A 70 13.14 -0.55 -13.20
C LYS A 70 12.90 -1.08 -14.61
N LYS A 71 12.28 -2.25 -14.73
CA LYS A 71 11.97 -2.92 -16.00
C LYS A 71 10.64 -2.51 -16.59
N ALA A 72 9.64 -2.38 -15.74
CA ALA A 72 8.30 -1.96 -16.10
C ALA A 72 7.66 -1.18 -14.98
N SER A 73 6.69 -0.34 -15.31
CA SER A 73 5.83 0.30 -14.34
C SER A 73 4.48 0.68 -14.95
N MET A 74 3.45 0.71 -14.11
CA MET A 74 2.09 1.10 -14.48
C MET A 74 1.51 2.02 -13.43
N LEU A 75 0.69 2.97 -13.87
CA LEU A 75 -0.10 3.83 -13.00
C LEU A 75 -1.51 3.93 -13.54
N PHE A 76 -2.48 3.69 -12.68
CA PHE A 76 -3.90 3.86 -12.99
C PHE A 76 -4.53 4.89 -12.06
N ASP A 77 -5.45 5.70 -12.59
CA ASP A 77 -6.19 6.73 -11.86
C ASP A 77 -7.67 6.30 -11.79
N HIS A 78 -8.07 5.70 -10.67
CA HIS A 78 -9.41 5.14 -10.48
C HIS A 78 -10.55 6.16 -10.47
N ARG A 79 -10.25 7.47 -10.42
CA ARG A 79 -11.30 8.50 -10.61
C ARG A 79 -11.84 8.54 -12.02
N ILE A 80 -11.00 8.21 -13.01
CA ILE A 80 -11.32 8.36 -14.43
C ILE A 80 -11.21 7.06 -15.21
N ASP A 81 -10.66 6.01 -14.59
CA ASP A 81 -10.42 4.71 -15.21
C ASP A 81 -10.46 3.62 -14.14
N LYS A 82 -11.67 3.22 -13.74
CA LYS A 82 -11.88 2.20 -12.70
C LYS A 82 -11.49 0.80 -13.14
N GLU A 83 -11.51 0.56 -14.45
CA GLU A 83 -11.21 -0.74 -15.06
C GLU A 83 -9.71 -0.88 -15.43
N GLU A 84 -8.88 0.13 -15.10
CA GLU A 84 -7.43 0.11 -15.36
C GLU A 84 -7.07 -0.14 -16.85
N ASN A 85 -7.85 0.44 -17.78
CA ASN A 85 -7.65 0.24 -19.22
C ASN A 85 -6.46 1.01 -19.77
N LYS A 86 -6.04 2.10 -19.12
CA LYS A 86 -5.00 2.99 -19.66
C LYS A 86 -3.88 3.21 -18.64
N ASN A 87 -2.69 2.67 -18.95
CA ASN A 87 -1.48 2.99 -18.19
C ASN A 87 -1.07 4.46 -18.38
N ARG A 88 -0.99 5.21 -17.29
CA ARG A 88 -0.73 6.65 -17.26
C ARG A 88 0.64 7.02 -16.68
N VAL A 89 1.49 6.04 -16.47
CA VAL A 89 2.79 6.21 -15.77
C VAL A 89 3.69 7.26 -16.44
N ASN A 90 3.58 7.44 -17.75
CA ASN A 90 4.40 8.39 -18.53
C ASN A 90 3.74 9.78 -18.67
N GLU A 91 2.54 10.01 -18.15
CA GLU A 91 1.89 11.32 -18.22
C GLU A 91 2.57 12.30 -17.23
N LYS A 92 3.09 13.41 -17.75
CA LYS A 92 3.86 14.41 -16.96
C LYS A 92 3.15 14.87 -15.69
N LYS A 93 1.83 15.02 -15.72
CA LYS A 93 1.01 15.46 -14.58
C LYS A 93 1.03 14.50 -13.39
N TYR A 94 1.39 13.22 -13.63
CA TYR A 94 1.44 12.20 -12.57
C TYR A 94 2.86 11.87 -12.09
N LYS A 95 3.89 12.53 -12.63
CA LYS A 95 5.29 12.26 -12.28
C LYS A 95 5.54 12.29 -10.77
N SER A 96 5.11 13.35 -10.09
CA SER A 96 5.26 13.48 -8.63
C SER A 96 4.55 12.36 -7.87
N LYS A 97 3.36 11.91 -8.36
CA LYS A 97 2.63 10.81 -7.73
C LYS A 97 3.36 9.47 -7.92
N VAL A 98 3.89 9.21 -9.10
CA VAL A 98 4.72 8.02 -9.37
C VAL A 98 5.94 7.98 -8.45
N GLU A 99 6.64 9.10 -8.30
CA GLU A 99 7.80 9.21 -7.41
C GLU A 99 7.42 8.94 -5.94
N SER A 100 6.30 9.50 -5.47
CA SER A 100 5.78 9.28 -4.12
C SER A 100 5.47 7.80 -3.86
N LEU A 101 4.71 7.15 -4.75
CA LEU A 101 4.33 5.74 -4.59
C LEU A 101 5.53 4.80 -4.73
N SER A 102 6.47 5.07 -5.63
CA SER A 102 7.72 4.31 -5.74
C SER A 102 8.58 4.43 -4.47
N SER A 103 8.63 5.63 -3.86
CA SER A 103 9.33 5.84 -2.58
C SER A 103 8.66 5.07 -1.44
N PHE A 104 7.33 5.06 -1.39
CA PHE A 104 6.58 4.25 -0.43
C PHE A 104 6.90 2.76 -0.56
N ILE A 105 6.93 2.21 -1.80
CA ILE A 105 7.32 0.82 -2.06
C ILE A 105 8.72 0.53 -1.50
N LYS A 106 9.70 1.38 -1.76
CA LYS A 106 11.09 1.21 -1.27
C LYS A 106 11.15 1.14 0.24
N VAL A 107 10.46 2.04 0.93
CA VAL A 107 10.40 2.06 2.41
C VAL A 107 9.77 0.78 2.94
N LYS A 108 8.64 0.34 2.35
CA LYS A 108 7.97 -0.89 2.76
C LYS A 108 8.83 -2.13 2.54
N LYS A 109 9.46 -2.27 1.37
CA LYS A 109 10.40 -3.38 1.09
C LYS A 109 11.56 -3.45 2.06
N SER A 110 12.13 -2.33 2.44
CA SER A 110 13.23 -2.31 3.41
C SER A 110 12.78 -2.73 4.81
N SER A 111 11.55 -2.43 5.20
CA SER A 111 10.98 -2.83 6.49
C SER A 111 10.62 -4.32 6.57
N LEU A 112 10.31 -4.96 5.45
CA LEU A 112 9.96 -6.39 5.37
C LEU A 112 11.19 -7.32 5.32
N LYS A 113 12.37 -6.79 5.03
CA LYS A 113 13.63 -7.57 4.98
C LYS A 113 14.28 -7.80 6.36
N LYS A 114 13.65 -7.33 7.41
CA LYS A 114 14.05 -7.59 8.79
C LYS A 114 13.35 -8.84 9.31
#